data_dd058d8cc5eb370339294d403874a400
#
_entry.id   dd058d8cc5eb370339294d403874a400
#
_cell.length_a   1.000
_cell.length_b   1.000
_cell.length_c   1.000
_cell.angle_alpha   90.00
_cell.angle_beta   90.00
_cell.angle_gamma   90.00
#
_symmetry.space_group_name_H-M   'P 1'
#
loop_
_entity.id
_entity.type
_entity.pdbx_description
1 polymer ?
#
loop_
_entity_poly.entity_id
_entity_poly.type
_entity_poly.pdbx_seq_one_letter_code
_entity_poly.pdbx_strand_id
1 'polypeptide(L)'
;ITNCAPRDNDTDNFITEIGVGKAIRASSSFPAFFCPCEYKKHIFMDGGVLDNTPVLPLKQIYNKKIISVNFESDPVEENCDVMDIIMKTLDIMGNKISEESFKQSDFVLTVPTDRAGLFDIEKLDKCYKFGYDTVIKNIDKIYEKLT
;
A
#
# COMPACT_ATOMS: atom_id res chain seq x y z
N ILE A 1 1.80 6.25 6.96
CA ILE A 1 2.02 6.77 8.32
C ILE A 1 3.51 6.86 8.54
N THR A 2 4.00 8.03 8.88
CA THR A 2 5.40 8.23 9.24
C THR A 2 5.49 8.87 10.62
N ASN A 3 6.45 8.47 11.42
CA ASN A 3 6.82 9.14 12.67
C ASN A 3 7.82 10.29 12.44
N CYS A 4 8.18 10.56 11.20
CA CYS A 4 9.05 11.65 10.79
C CYS A 4 8.20 12.74 10.16
N ALA A 5 8.07 13.89 10.83
CA ALA A 5 7.48 15.08 10.22
C ALA A 5 8.44 15.66 9.17
N PRO A 6 7.94 16.24 8.07
CA PRO A 6 8.76 17.01 7.16
C PRO A 6 9.43 18.17 7.94
N ARG A 7 10.67 18.50 7.57
CA ARG A 7 11.48 19.51 8.28
C ARG A 7 11.04 20.94 8.01
N ASP A 8 10.25 21.15 6.98
CA ASP A 8 9.74 22.46 6.58
C ASP A 8 8.25 22.60 6.90
N ASN A 9 7.80 23.82 7.14
CA ASN A 9 6.54 24.27 7.74
C ASN A 9 5.21 23.78 7.09
N ASP A 10 5.21 22.73 6.28
CA ASP A 10 3.99 22.14 5.70
C ASP A 10 3.38 21.09 6.65
N THR A 11 3.12 21.52 7.88
CA THR A 11 2.56 20.67 8.95
C THR A 11 1.07 20.36 8.74
N ASP A 12 0.39 21.07 7.86
CA ASP A 12 -1.06 20.95 7.69
C ASP A 12 -1.48 19.59 7.10
N ASN A 13 -0.57 18.91 6.40
CA ASN A 13 -0.81 17.60 5.80
C ASN A 13 -0.36 16.41 6.68
N PHE A 14 0.27 16.66 7.82
CA PHE A 14 0.83 15.61 8.68
C PHE A 14 0.32 15.71 10.11
N ILE A 15 -0.21 14.60 10.63
CA ILE A 15 -0.58 14.48 12.03
C ILE A 15 0.51 13.71 12.75
N THR A 16 1.28 14.42 13.58
CA THR A 16 2.43 13.85 14.30
C THR A 16 2.12 13.47 15.75
N GLU A 17 1.03 14.00 16.31
CA GLU A 17 0.66 13.82 17.73
C GLU A 17 -0.23 12.58 17.98
N ILE A 18 -0.54 11.81 16.95
CA ILE A 18 -1.37 10.60 17.07
C ILE A 18 -0.51 9.44 17.62
N GLY A 19 -1.04 8.70 18.59
CA GLY A 19 -0.39 7.50 19.09
C GLY A 19 -0.28 6.41 18.00
N VAL A 20 0.84 5.68 17.98
CA VAL A 20 1.17 4.69 16.92
C VAL A 20 0.04 3.68 16.68
N GLY A 21 -0.53 3.11 17.76
CA GLY A 21 -1.65 2.15 17.63
C GLY A 21 -2.88 2.76 16.95
N LYS A 22 -3.20 4.03 17.26
CA LYS A 22 -4.33 4.73 16.65
C LYS A 22 -4.03 5.11 15.20
N ALA A 23 -2.78 5.45 14.89
CA ALA A 23 -2.32 5.70 13.53
C ALA A 23 -2.43 4.43 12.65
N ILE A 24 -1.98 3.28 13.15
CA ILE A 24 -2.14 1.99 12.47
C ILE A 24 -3.63 1.69 12.26
N ARG A 25 -4.46 1.86 13.30
CA ARG A 25 -5.91 1.65 13.21
C ARG A 25 -6.57 2.54 12.14
N ALA A 26 -6.16 3.81 12.05
CA ALA A 26 -6.64 4.73 11.03
C ALA A 26 -6.22 4.28 9.62
N SER A 27 -4.94 3.90 9.45
CA SER A 27 -4.39 3.44 8.18
C SER A 27 -4.97 2.12 7.68
N SER A 28 -5.52 1.30 8.57
CA SER A 28 -6.12 0.00 8.26
C SER A 28 -7.66 0.03 8.33
N SER A 29 -8.27 1.21 8.28
CA SER A 29 -9.73 1.37 8.27
C SER A 29 -10.30 1.11 6.89
N PHE A 30 -10.12 -0.13 6.37
CA PHE A 30 -10.50 -0.51 5.03
C PHE A 30 -12.02 -0.42 4.83
N PRO A 31 -12.50 0.28 3.78
CA PRO A 31 -13.93 0.44 3.51
C PRO A 31 -14.66 -0.89 3.40
N ALA A 32 -15.91 -0.91 3.80
CA ALA A 32 -16.80 -2.07 3.88
C ALA A 32 -16.47 -3.11 4.97
N PHE A 33 -15.21 -3.17 5.48
CA PHE A 33 -14.84 -4.13 6.53
C PHE A 33 -14.65 -3.48 7.90
N PHE A 34 -14.12 -2.27 7.95
CA PHE A 34 -13.83 -1.59 9.21
C PHE A 34 -14.49 -0.21 9.28
N CYS A 35 -15.01 0.12 10.48
CA CYS A 35 -15.49 1.47 10.73
C CYS A 35 -14.35 2.47 10.61
N PRO A 36 -14.60 3.68 10.08
CA PRO A 36 -13.64 4.75 10.07
C PRO A 36 -13.06 5.04 11.45
N CYS A 37 -11.84 5.52 11.50
CA CYS A 37 -11.17 5.85 12.76
C CYS A 37 -11.30 7.36 13.04
N GLU A 38 -11.91 7.71 14.16
CA GLU A 38 -12.03 9.09 14.60
C GLU A 38 -10.82 9.53 15.42
N TYR A 39 -10.26 10.68 15.08
CA TYR A 39 -9.22 11.32 15.87
C TYR A 39 -9.33 12.84 15.79
N LYS A 40 -9.46 13.49 16.94
CA LYS A 40 -9.75 14.93 17.06
C LYS A 40 -11.02 15.27 16.25
N LYS A 41 -10.90 16.15 15.25
CA LYS A 41 -12.01 16.58 14.38
C LYS A 41 -12.03 15.85 13.02
N HIS A 42 -11.20 14.83 12.84
CA HIS A 42 -11.02 14.13 11.57
C HIS A 42 -11.56 12.71 11.65
N ILE A 43 -12.10 12.26 10.54
CA ILE A 43 -12.52 10.87 10.30
C ILE A 43 -11.57 10.30 9.26
N PHE A 44 -10.87 9.22 9.63
CA PHE A 44 -9.87 8.57 8.78
C PHE A 44 -10.40 7.25 8.25
N MET A 45 -10.12 7.00 6.99
CA MET A 45 -10.25 5.71 6.34
C MET A 45 -8.87 5.22 5.90
N ASP A 46 -8.80 4.01 5.38
CA ASP A 46 -7.58 3.41 4.85
C ASP A 46 -6.91 4.34 3.83
N GLY A 47 -5.60 4.52 3.97
CA GLY A 47 -4.83 5.36 3.08
C GLY A 47 -4.82 4.88 1.62
N GLY A 48 -5.00 3.58 1.41
CA GLY A 48 -5.09 2.97 0.09
C GLY A 48 -6.23 3.48 -0.78
N VAL A 49 -7.25 4.11 -0.18
CA VAL A 49 -8.36 4.74 -0.93
C VAL A 49 -7.88 5.92 -1.78
N LEU A 50 -6.89 6.68 -1.30
CA LEU A 50 -6.38 7.88 -1.98
C LEU A 50 -4.97 7.70 -2.52
N ASP A 51 -4.11 6.99 -1.81
CA ASP A 51 -2.71 6.78 -2.19
C ASP A 51 -2.19 5.48 -1.53
N ASN A 52 -2.36 4.38 -2.24
CA ASN A 52 -1.95 3.06 -1.76
C ASN A 52 -0.41 2.90 -1.75
N THR A 53 0.28 3.67 -2.58
CA THR A 53 1.74 3.63 -2.71
C THR A 53 2.31 5.05 -2.65
N PRO A 54 2.45 5.66 -1.46
CA PRO A 54 2.73 7.07 -1.27
C PRO A 54 4.20 7.45 -1.55
N VAL A 55 4.63 7.32 -2.80
CA VAL A 55 6.00 7.61 -3.25
C VAL A 55 6.30 9.11 -3.22
N LEU A 56 5.37 9.94 -3.70
CA LEU A 56 5.58 11.39 -3.75
C LEU A 56 5.74 12.01 -2.34
N PRO A 57 4.86 11.73 -1.37
CA PRO A 57 5.08 12.18 0.01
C PRO A 57 6.41 11.69 0.60
N LEU A 58 6.83 10.46 0.26
CA LEU A 58 8.08 9.90 0.74
C LEU A 58 9.30 10.63 0.14
N LYS A 59 9.25 10.98 -1.15
CA LYS A 59 10.30 11.78 -1.82
C LYS A 59 10.45 13.18 -1.24
N GLN A 60 9.36 13.79 -0.80
CA GLN A 60 9.40 15.11 -0.14
C GLN A 60 10.15 15.06 1.20
N ILE A 61 10.07 13.93 1.91
CA ILE A 61 10.69 13.76 3.23
C ILE A 61 12.14 13.27 3.11
N TYR A 62 12.40 12.37 2.16
CA TYR A 62 13.67 11.67 2.02
C TYR A 62 14.22 11.78 0.60
N ASN A 63 15.45 12.29 0.51
CA ASN A 63 16.21 12.25 -0.75
C ASN A 63 16.97 10.91 -0.87
N LYS A 64 16.22 9.83 -0.96
CA LYS A 64 16.75 8.46 -1.05
C LYS A 64 16.07 7.71 -2.18
N LYS A 65 16.67 6.62 -2.63
CA LYS A 65 16.09 5.69 -3.58
C LYS A 65 14.86 5.00 -2.97
N ILE A 66 13.83 4.84 -3.76
CA ILE A 66 12.55 4.25 -3.34
C ILE A 66 12.29 3.00 -4.12
N ILE A 67 12.09 1.90 -3.39
CA ILE A 67 11.59 0.64 -3.92
C ILE A 67 10.12 0.55 -3.56
N SER A 68 9.27 0.38 -4.56
CA SER A 68 7.85 0.09 -4.36
C SER A 68 7.56 -1.39 -4.57
N VAL A 69 6.68 -1.94 -3.73
CA VAL A 69 6.18 -3.29 -3.88
C VAL A 69 4.76 -3.22 -4.43
N ASN A 70 4.53 -3.92 -5.52
CA ASN A 70 3.23 -4.09 -6.15
C ASN A 70 2.81 -5.56 -6.08
N PHE A 71 1.51 -5.81 -6.09
CA PHE A 71 0.96 -7.15 -6.18
C PHE A 71 0.27 -7.34 -7.53
N GLU A 72 0.38 -8.55 -8.09
CA GLU A 72 -0.35 -8.87 -9.30
C GLU A 72 -1.85 -8.79 -9.06
N SER A 73 -2.55 -8.19 -10.02
CA SER A 73 -4.01 -8.09 -9.98
C SER A 73 -4.63 -9.28 -10.70
N ASP A 74 -5.42 -10.05 -10.00
CA ASP A 74 -6.12 -11.19 -10.58
C ASP A 74 -7.36 -10.75 -11.37
N PRO A 75 -7.75 -11.49 -12.41
CA PRO A 75 -9.00 -11.22 -13.14
C PRO A 75 -10.24 -11.46 -12.26
N VAL A 76 -11.35 -10.86 -12.64
CA VAL A 76 -12.65 -11.12 -12.00
C VAL A 76 -13.08 -12.54 -12.34
N GLU A 77 -13.55 -13.30 -11.36
CA GLU A 77 -14.10 -14.63 -11.56
C GLU A 77 -15.54 -14.57 -12.12
N GLU A 78 -15.96 -15.59 -12.89
CA GLU A 78 -17.29 -15.63 -13.50
C GLU A 78 -18.42 -15.72 -12.47
N ASN A 79 -18.16 -16.35 -11.30
CA ASN A 79 -19.12 -16.51 -10.20
C ASN A 79 -18.71 -15.62 -9.01
N CYS A 80 -18.84 -14.30 -9.15
CA CYS A 80 -18.56 -13.34 -8.09
C CYS A 80 -19.86 -12.85 -7.43
N ASP A 81 -19.82 -12.64 -6.12
CA ASP A 81 -20.89 -11.99 -5.38
C ASP A 81 -20.75 -10.45 -5.41
N VAL A 82 -21.70 -9.75 -4.80
CA VAL A 82 -21.68 -8.28 -4.76
C VAL A 82 -20.45 -7.75 -4.02
N MET A 83 -19.99 -8.47 -2.99
CA MET A 83 -18.81 -8.06 -2.21
C MET A 83 -17.54 -8.22 -3.04
N ASP A 84 -17.42 -9.32 -3.81
CA ASP A 84 -16.29 -9.53 -4.72
C ASP A 84 -16.22 -8.42 -5.78
N ILE A 85 -17.36 -8.00 -6.32
CA ILE A 85 -17.42 -6.88 -7.28
C ILE A 85 -16.96 -5.57 -6.63
N ILE A 86 -17.41 -5.27 -5.40
CA ILE A 86 -17.00 -4.07 -4.67
C ILE A 86 -15.48 -4.11 -4.42
N MET A 87 -14.96 -5.24 -3.94
CA MET A 87 -13.53 -5.41 -3.68
C MET A 87 -12.71 -5.24 -4.94
N LYS A 88 -13.12 -5.87 -6.03
CA LYS A 88 -12.44 -5.75 -7.32
C LYS A 88 -12.49 -4.34 -7.88
N THR A 89 -13.58 -3.63 -7.67
CA THR A 89 -13.68 -2.22 -8.06
C THR A 89 -12.66 -1.37 -7.30
N LEU A 90 -12.54 -1.57 -5.98
CA LEU A 90 -11.55 -0.88 -5.15
C LEU A 90 -10.11 -1.21 -5.60
N ASP A 91 -9.83 -2.47 -5.93
CA ASP A 91 -8.53 -2.91 -6.46
C ASP A 91 -8.18 -2.20 -7.77
N ILE A 92 -9.12 -2.15 -8.72
CA ILE A 92 -8.92 -1.48 -10.02
C ILE A 92 -8.65 0.00 -9.81
N MET A 93 -9.43 0.65 -8.94
CA MET A 93 -9.24 2.07 -8.62
C MET A 93 -7.90 2.32 -7.94
N GLY A 94 -7.54 1.51 -6.94
CA GLY A 94 -6.28 1.60 -6.21
C GLY A 94 -5.06 1.38 -7.13
N ASN A 95 -5.13 0.38 -8.01
CA ASN A 95 -4.09 0.13 -9.01
C ASN A 95 -3.94 1.32 -9.97
N LYS A 96 -5.05 1.92 -10.40
CA LYS A 96 -5.01 3.09 -11.27
C LYS A 96 -4.38 4.31 -10.61
N ILE A 97 -4.70 4.55 -9.34
CA ILE A 97 -4.09 5.62 -8.54
C ILE A 97 -2.59 5.37 -8.37
N SER A 98 -2.18 4.12 -8.13
CA SER A 98 -0.78 3.75 -7.88
C SER A 98 0.12 3.81 -9.12
N GLU A 99 -0.44 3.81 -10.34
CA GLU A 99 0.35 3.84 -11.59
C GLU A 99 1.35 5.00 -11.63
N GLU A 100 0.94 6.19 -11.19
CA GLU A 100 1.81 7.36 -11.20
C GLU A 100 2.90 7.25 -10.13
N SER A 101 2.56 6.73 -8.97
CA SER A 101 3.52 6.44 -7.89
C SER A 101 4.58 5.42 -8.33
N PHE A 102 4.18 4.39 -9.04
CA PHE A 102 5.12 3.41 -9.58
C PHE A 102 6.10 4.01 -10.60
N LYS A 103 5.66 4.91 -11.46
CA LYS A 103 6.54 5.64 -12.39
C LYS A 103 7.57 6.52 -11.67
N GLN A 104 7.23 6.98 -10.47
CA GLN A 104 8.09 7.80 -9.64
C GLN A 104 9.06 6.97 -8.78
N SER A 105 8.89 5.66 -8.70
CA SER A 105 9.76 4.76 -7.95
C SER A 105 11.05 4.49 -8.71
N ASP A 106 12.15 4.30 -8.01
CA ASP A 106 13.43 3.93 -8.62
C ASP A 106 13.42 2.45 -9.05
N PHE A 107 12.67 1.61 -8.32
CA PHE A 107 12.44 0.22 -8.67
C PHE A 107 11.04 -0.20 -8.20
N VAL A 108 10.34 -0.98 -9.03
CA VAL A 108 9.05 -1.59 -8.67
C VAL A 108 9.21 -3.10 -8.66
N LEU A 109 8.94 -3.71 -7.52
CA LEU A 109 8.94 -5.15 -7.35
C LEU A 109 7.50 -5.65 -7.42
N THR A 110 7.14 -6.39 -8.45
CA THR A 110 5.81 -7.01 -8.58
C THR A 110 5.85 -8.44 -8.07
N VAL A 111 5.02 -8.72 -7.06
CA VAL A 111 4.93 -10.02 -6.38
C VAL A 111 3.66 -10.72 -6.81
N PRO A 112 3.72 -11.98 -7.28
CA PRO A 112 2.52 -12.77 -7.57
C PRO A 112 1.78 -13.10 -6.28
N THR A 113 0.44 -13.14 -6.34
CA THR A 113 -0.43 -13.43 -5.20
C THR A 113 -1.10 -14.81 -5.28
N ASP A 114 -1.07 -15.44 -6.45
CA ASP A 114 -1.73 -16.72 -6.71
C ASP A 114 -3.21 -16.70 -6.26
N ARG A 115 -3.90 -15.61 -6.60
CA ARG A 115 -5.30 -15.36 -6.24
C ARG A 115 -5.57 -15.46 -4.74
N ALA A 116 -4.61 -15.04 -3.90
CA ALA A 116 -4.83 -14.92 -2.48
C ALA A 116 -5.75 -13.73 -2.19
N GLY A 117 -6.92 -14.01 -1.66
CA GLY A 117 -7.85 -12.99 -1.17
C GLY A 117 -7.39 -12.38 0.15
N LEU A 118 -8.00 -11.25 0.51
CA LEU A 118 -7.66 -10.49 1.72
C LEU A 118 -7.74 -11.31 3.02
N PHE A 119 -8.58 -12.34 3.05
CA PHE A 119 -8.83 -13.18 4.23
C PHE A 119 -8.30 -14.62 4.11
N ASP A 120 -7.54 -14.93 3.07
CA ASP A 120 -6.99 -16.28 2.83
C ASP A 120 -5.79 -16.56 3.74
N ILE A 121 -6.05 -16.70 5.04
CA ILE A 121 -5.01 -16.95 6.05
C ILE A 121 -4.21 -18.22 5.72
N GLU A 122 -4.84 -19.22 5.12
CA GLU A 122 -4.20 -20.49 4.72
C GLU A 122 -3.13 -20.32 3.63
N LYS A 123 -3.19 -19.22 2.87
CA LYS A 123 -2.21 -18.91 1.82
C LYS A 123 -1.04 -18.05 2.28
N LEU A 124 -0.99 -17.63 3.54
CA LEU A 124 0.04 -16.71 4.05
C LEU A 124 1.47 -17.22 3.82
N ASP A 125 1.73 -18.49 4.12
CA ASP A 125 3.07 -19.09 3.93
C ASP A 125 3.47 -19.08 2.45
N LYS A 126 2.51 -19.32 1.55
CA LYS A 126 2.74 -19.27 0.11
C LYS A 126 3.02 -17.86 -0.37
N CYS A 127 2.25 -16.88 0.10
CA CYS A 127 2.47 -15.47 -0.20
C CYS A 127 3.84 -14.98 0.29
N TYR A 128 4.22 -15.38 1.51
CA TYR A 128 5.56 -15.11 2.04
C TYR A 128 6.66 -15.65 1.12
N LYS A 129 6.52 -16.90 0.69
CA LYS A 129 7.48 -17.54 -0.21
C LYS A 129 7.57 -16.81 -1.56
N PHE A 130 6.45 -16.42 -2.14
CA PHE A 130 6.44 -15.63 -3.38
C PHE A 130 7.17 -14.30 -3.23
N GLY A 131 6.93 -13.58 -2.14
CA GLY A 131 7.65 -12.35 -1.84
C GLY A 131 9.14 -12.58 -1.74
N TYR A 132 9.57 -13.57 -0.96
CA TYR A 132 10.98 -13.95 -0.79
C TYR A 132 11.64 -14.33 -2.13
N ASP A 133 11.04 -15.26 -2.87
CA ASP A 133 11.58 -15.73 -4.15
C ASP A 133 11.66 -14.61 -5.18
N THR A 134 10.68 -13.69 -5.17
CA THR A 134 10.66 -12.54 -6.07
C THR A 134 11.81 -11.58 -5.76
N VAL A 135 12.09 -11.32 -4.49
CA VAL A 135 13.25 -10.50 -4.08
C VAL A 135 14.55 -11.16 -4.52
N ILE A 136 14.74 -12.46 -4.22
CA ILE A 136 15.97 -13.18 -4.59
C ILE A 136 16.20 -13.17 -6.10
N LYS A 137 15.16 -13.39 -6.89
CA LYS A 137 15.27 -13.34 -8.38
C LYS A 137 15.66 -11.95 -8.91
N ASN A 138 15.35 -10.89 -8.19
CA ASN A 138 15.61 -9.52 -8.61
C ASN A 138 16.73 -8.84 -7.82
N ILE A 139 17.45 -9.56 -6.98
CA ILE A 139 18.41 -8.98 -6.04
C ILE A 139 19.50 -8.16 -6.74
N ASP A 140 20.05 -8.64 -7.83
CA ASP A 140 21.10 -7.94 -8.60
C ASP A 140 20.57 -6.64 -9.20
N LYS A 141 19.35 -6.66 -9.75
CA LYS A 141 18.68 -5.47 -10.30
C LYS A 141 18.39 -4.44 -9.21
N ILE A 142 18.00 -4.91 -8.03
CA ILE A 142 17.75 -4.05 -6.87
C ILE A 142 19.05 -3.36 -6.46
N TYR A 143 20.15 -4.09 -6.34
CA TYR A 143 21.45 -3.51 -6.03
C TYR A 143 21.91 -2.49 -7.08
N GLU A 144 21.79 -2.82 -8.37
CA GLU A 144 22.12 -1.90 -9.48
C GLU A 144 21.36 -0.57 -9.39
N LYS A 145 20.07 -0.62 -8.97
CA LYS A 145 19.23 0.59 -8.85
C LYS A 145 19.48 1.39 -7.57
N LEU A 146 20.00 0.75 -6.53
CA LEU A 146 20.28 1.40 -5.26
C LEU A 146 21.67 2.03 -5.18
N THR A 147 22.62 1.55 -5.97
CA THR A 147 23.96 2.12 -6.12
C THR A 147 23.97 3.22 -7.16
#